data_07cc79f3c00bb8c68ab975401d884ad8
#
_entry.id   07cc79f3c00bb8c68ab975401d884ad8
#
_cell.length_a   1.000
_cell.length_b   1.000
_cell.length_c   1.000
_cell.angle_alpha   90.00
_cell.angle_beta   90.00
_cell.angle_gamma   90.00
#
_symmetry.space_group_name_H-M   'P 1'
#
loop_
_entity.id
_entity.type
_entity.pdbx_description
1 polymer ?
#
loop_
_entity_poly.entity_id
_entity_poly.type
_entity_poly.pdbx_seq_one_letter_code
_entity_poly.pdbx_strand_id
1 'polypeptide(L)'
;MKETSYIYFADAIENGDRTVKIGETVNLIQRTNRLWRTEKRSITKSYQFKGTKAERLALEAMLRAKIEYHYPQVVVHCGNDHFTCRNSKIAKAIKNHFDEWVAEAVELLNNIKA
;
A
#
# COMPACT_ATOMS: atom_id res chain seq x y z
N MET A 1 13.63 -9.07 -14.49
CA MET A 1 12.80 -10.29 -14.63
C MET A 1 11.46 -10.08 -13.94
N LYS A 2 10.36 -10.50 -14.58
CA LYS A 2 9.03 -10.35 -14.03
C LYS A 2 8.67 -11.54 -13.14
N GLU A 3 8.17 -11.26 -11.96
CA GLU A 3 7.75 -12.26 -10.98
C GLU A 3 6.31 -12.00 -10.57
N THR A 4 5.64 -13.02 -10.05
CA THR A 4 4.38 -12.82 -9.37
C THR A 4 4.63 -11.92 -8.17
N SER A 5 3.92 -10.81 -8.14
CA SER A 5 4.18 -9.71 -7.20
C SER A 5 2.87 -9.23 -6.61
N TYR A 6 2.96 -8.56 -5.48
CA TYR A 6 1.79 -8.07 -4.77
C TYR A 6 2.03 -6.65 -4.28
N ILE A 7 1.02 -5.81 -4.46
CA ILE A 7 0.89 -4.53 -3.73
C ILE A 7 -0.14 -4.78 -2.66
N TYR A 8 0.11 -4.34 -1.43
CA TYR A 8 -0.80 -4.61 -0.32
C TYR A 8 -1.13 -3.35 0.47
N PHE A 9 -2.28 -3.42 1.13
CA PHE A 9 -2.76 -2.46 2.10
C PHE A 9 -2.78 -3.17 3.45
N ALA A 10 -2.10 -2.61 4.43
CA ALA A 10 -2.05 -3.18 5.77
C ALA A 10 -2.36 -2.10 6.79
N ASP A 11 -3.16 -2.43 7.80
CA ASP A 11 -3.50 -1.48 8.83
C ASP A 11 -3.20 -1.99 10.24
N ALA A 12 -3.04 -1.05 11.14
CA ALA A 12 -2.80 -1.32 12.56
C ALA A 12 -3.33 -0.14 13.37
N ILE A 13 -3.45 -0.33 14.67
CA ILE A 13 -3.75 0.74 15.62
C ILE A 13 -2.48 0.97 16.44
N GLU A 14 -1.96 2.20 16.41
CA GLU A 14 -0.77 2.60 17.15
C GLU A 14 -1.11 3.84 17.97
N ASN A 15 -0.93 3.75 19.29
CA ASN A 15 -1.20 4.86 20.19
C ASN A 15 -2.62 5.43 20.02
N GLY A 16 -3.59 4.55 19.75
CA GLY A 16 -4.99 4.94 19.55
C GLY A 16 -5.35 5.41 18.17
N ASP A 17 -4.36 5.65 17.28
CA ASP A 17 -4.60 6.08 15.91
C ASP A 17 -4.52 4.90 14.95
N ARG A 18 -5.37 4.94 13.92
CA ARG A 18 -5.30 3.98 12.82
C ARG A 18 -4.15 4.35 11.90
N THR A 19 -3.27 3.42 11.61
CA THR A 19 -2.17 3.62 10.68
C THR A 19 -2.30 2.68 9.49
N VAL A 20 -1.90 3.15 8.32
CA VAL A 20 -2.01 2.46 7.04
C VAL A 20 -0.63 2.35 6.41
N LYS A 21 -0.30 1.17 5.93
CA LYS A 21 0.94 0.94 5.18
C LYS A 21 0.61 0.40 3.80
N ILE A 22 1.20 1.01 2.78
CA ILE A 22 1.20 0.49 1.43
C ILE A 22 2.58 -0.12 1.19
N GLY A 23 2.61 -1.36 0.74
CA GLY A 23 3.87 -2.04 0.51
C GLY A 23 3.82 -2.96 -0.70
N GLU A 24 4.98 -3.53 -1.01
CA GLU A 24 5.13 -4.48 -2.10
C GLU A 24 5.89 -5.71 -1.63
N THR A 25 5.62 -6.85 -2.24
CA THR A 25 6.32 -8.09 -1.92
C THR A 25 6.16 -9.11 -3.03
N VAL A 26 7.09 -10.06 -3.10
CA VAL A 26 6.95 -11.28 -3.93
C VAL A 26 6.47 -12.47 -3.11
N ASN A 27 6.47 -12.36 -1.78
CA ASN A 27 6.02 -13.44 -0.90
C ASN A 27 5.00 -12.88 0.09
N LEU A 28 3.72 -12.97 -0.29
CA LEU A 28 2.63 -12.39 0.50
C LEU A 28 2.47 -13.08 1.86
N ILE A 29 2.59 -14.40 1.89
CA ILE A 29 2.43 -15.18 3.12
C ILE A 29 3.50 -14.79 4.14
N GLN A 30 4.76 -14.77 3.72
CA GLN A 30 5.88 -14.41 4.59
C GLN A 30 5.72 -12.96 5.11
N ARG A 31 5.34 -12.04 4.23
CA ARG A 31 5.14 -10.64 4.59
C ARG A 31 3.99 -10.48 5.58
N THR A 32 2.88 -11.19 5.37
CA THR A 32 1.72 -11.18 6.26
C THR A 32 2.14 -11.60 7.68
N ASN A 33 2.87 -12.71 7.78
CA ASN A 33 3.34 -13.22 9.07
C ASN A 33 4.31 -12.25 9.75
N ARG A 34 5.22 -11.66 8.99
CA ARG A 34 6.21 -10.72 9.52
C ARG A 34 5.55 -9.46 10.06
N LEU A 35 4.62 -8.87 9.29
CA LEU A 35 3.95 -7.64 9.71
C LEU A 35 3.12 -7.85 10.98
N TRP A 36 2.43 -8.96 11.08
CA TRP A 36 1.68 -9.26 12.29
C TRP A 36 2.62 -9.45 13.50
N ARG A 37 3.69 -10.21 13.31
CA ARG A 37 4.64 -10.53 14.39
C ARG A 37 5.39 -9.29 14.89
N THR A 38 5.83 -8.42 13.98
CA THR A 38 6.69 -7.28 14.33
C THR A 38 5.94 -6.00 14.60
N GLU A 39 4.77 -5.78 13.96
CA GLU A 39 4.05 -4.51 14.03
C GLU A 39 2.60 -4.65 14.44
N LYS A 40 2.11 -5.87 14.63
CA LYS A 40 0.69 -6.15 14.85
C LYS A 40 -0.19 -5.53 13.76
N ARG A 41 0.32 -5.55 12.55
CA ARG A 41 -0.30 -4.98 11.36
C ARG A 41 -0.86 -6.09 10.49
N SER A 42 -2.09 -5.94 10.03
CA SER A 42 -2.78 -6.94 9.21
C SER A 42 -2.88 -6.48 7.77
N ILE A 43 -2.50 -7.36 6.83
CA ILE A 43 -2.78 -7.13 5.41
C ILE A 43 -4.24 -7.47 5.17
N THR A 44 -5.03 -6.48 4.77
CA THR A 44 -6.47 -6.64 4.55
C THR A 44 -6.86 -6.49 3.09
N LYS A 45 -5.95 -6.01 2.25
CA LYS A 45 -6.13 -5.93 0.81
C LYS A 45 -4.80 -6.26 0.12
N SER A 46 -4.87 -6.95 -1.02
CA SER A 46 -3.70 -7.18 -1.86
C SER A 46 -4.12 -7.25 -3.32
N TYR A 47 -3.20 -6.89 -4.21
CA TYR A 47 -3.41 -6.93 -5.64
C TYR A 47 -2.23 -7.68 -6.26
N GLN A 48 -2.53 -8.76 -6.99
CA GLN A 48 -1.52 -9.61 -7.63
C GLN A 48 -1.27 -9.15 -9.06
N PHE A 49 -0.01 -9.12 -9.46
CA PHE A 49 0.38 -8.80 -10.82
C PHE A 49 1.73 -9.45 -11.15
N LYS A 50 2.12 -9.39 -12.43
CA LYS A 50 3.46 -9.79 -12.85
C LYS A 50 4.31 -8.54 -13.03
N GLY A 51 5.43 -8.47 -12.33
CA GLY A 51 6.27 -7.28 -12.41
C GLY A 51 7.68 -7.48 -11.92
N THR A 52 8.56 -6.54 -12.32
CA THR A 52 9.92 -6.43 -11.81
C THR A 52 9.89 -5.70 -10.47
N LYS A 53 11.02 -5.72 -9.78
CA LYS A 53 11.15 -4.96 -8.53
C LYS A 53 10.92 -3.46 -8.77
N ALA A 54 11.45 -2.93 -9.87
CA ALA A 54 11.27 -1.51 -10.21
C ALA A 54 9.79 -1.17 -10.43
N GLU A 55 9.05 -2.06 -11.09
CA GLU A 55 7.60 -1.89 -11.29
C GLU A 55 6.84 -1.91 -9.97
N ARG A 56 7.18 -2.83 -9.06
CA ARG A 56 6.55 -2.88 -7.73
C ARG A 56 6.76 -1.59 -6.96
N LEU A 57 8.01 -1.08 -6.97
CA LEU A 57 8.34 0.16 -6.26
C LEU A 57 7.62 1.36 -6.86
N ALA A 58 7.49 1.39 -8.19
CA ALA A 58 6.76 2.46 -8.89
C ALA A 58 5.27 2.45 -8.49
N LEU A 59 4.65 1.27 -8.46
CA LEU A 59 3.24 1.15 -8.05
C LEU A 59 3.04 1.58 -6.60
N GLU A 60 3.93 1.19 -5.71
CA GLU A 60 3.89 1.62 -4.31
C GLU A 60 3.96 3.14 -4.19
N ALA A 61 4.89 3.76 -4.93
CA ALA A 61 5.06 5.21 -4.93
C ALA A 61 3.81 5.93 -5.47
N MET A 62 3.21 5.40 -6.54
CA MET A 62 1.99 5.97 -7.12
C MET A 62 0.82 5.91 -6.13
N LEU A 63 0.66 4.82 -5.40
CA LEU A 63 -0.39 4.68 -4.40
C LEU A 63 -0.18 5.63 -3.22
N ARG A 64 1.05 5.77 -2.76
CA ARG A 64 1.38 6.73 -1.70
C ARG A 64 1.06 8.16 -2.13
N ALA A 65 1.42 8.50 -3.36
CA ALA A 65 1.12 9.82 -3.91
C ALA A 65 -0.39 10.08 -3.97
N LYS A 66 -1.18 9.07 -4.35
CA LYS A 66 -2.63 9.15 -4.36
C LYS A 66 -3.20 9.41 -2.96
N ILE A 67 -2.67 8.71 -1.96
CA ILE A 67 -3.11 8.91 -0.57
C ILE A 67 -2.85 10.35 -0.12
N GLU A 68 -1.65 10.85 -0.36
CA GLU A 68 -1.28 12.21 0.04
C GLU A 68 -2.08 13.27 -0.72
N TYR A 69 -2.37 13.02 -1.99
CA TYR A 69 -3.14 13.95 -2.81
C TYR A 69 -4.60 14.04 -2.38
N HIS A 70 -5.25 12.89 -2.16
CA HIS A 70 -6.67 12.84 -1.80
C HIS A 70 -6.92 13.10 -0.31
N TYR A 71 -5.96 12.78 0.53
CA TYR A 71 -6.10 12.91 1.99
C TYR A 71 -4.87 13.61 2.57
N PRO A 72 -4.68 14.93 2.25
CA PRO A 72 -3.48 15.65 2.70
C PRO A 72 -3.36 15.78 4.21
N GLN A 73 -4.43 15.50 4.96
CA GLN A 73 -4.41 15.55 6.43
C GLN A 73 -3.74 14.33 7.08
N VAL A 74 -3.43 13.26 6.31
CA VAL A 74 -2.70 12.12 6.87
C VAL A 74 -1.27 12.55 7.21
N VAL A 75 -0.72 11.96 8.27
CA VAL A 75 0.66 12.23 8.67
C VAL A 75 1.56 11.13 8.10
N VAL A 76 2.51 11.53 7.27
CA VAL A 76 3.50 10.62 6.69
C VAL A 76 4.62 10.43 7.71
N HIS A 77 4.93 9.19 8.03
CA HIS A 77 6.01 8.88 8.97
C HIS A 77 7.36 8.77 8.27
N CYS A 78 8.41 8.91 9.07
CA CYS A 78 9.78 8.86 8.60
C CYS A 78 10.03 7.60 7.78
N GLY A 79 10.70 7.76 6.64
CA GLY A 79 10.96 6.65 5.73
C GLY A 79 9.78 6.28 4.84
N ASN A 80 8.67 7.02 4.93
CA ASN A 80 7.44 6.77 4.18
C ASN A 80 6.89 5.36 4.36
N ASP A 81 7.13 4.76 5.53
CA ASP A 81 6.67 3.40 5.78
C ASP A 81 5.17 3.29 5.95
N HIS A 82 4.57 4.30 6.61
CA HIS A 82 3.14 4.26 6.87
C HIS A 82 2.58 5.66 7.09
N PHE A 83 1.25 5.74 7.09
CA PHE A 83 0.50 6.98 7.28
C PHE A 83 -0.33 6.86 8.54
N THR A 84 -0.35 7.90 9.38
CA THR A 84 -1.30 7.99 10.48
C THR A 84 -2.57 8.65 9.96
N CYS A 85 -3.68 7.92 10.04
CA CYS A 85 -5.01 8.42 9.71
C CYS A 85 -5.68 8.77 11.02
N ARG A 86 -5.82 10.06 11.31
CA ARG A 86 -6.39 10.54 12.58
C ARG A 86 -7.84 10.17 12.76
N ASN A 87 -8.46 9.66 11.70
CA ASN A 87 -9.88 9.34 11.64
C ASN A 87 -10.01 7.98 10.95
N SER A 88 -10.70 7.05 11.60
CA SER A 88 -10.90 5.71 11.04
C SER A 88 -11.66 5.72 9.71
N LYS A 89 -12.45 6.77 9.44
CA LYS A 89 -13.16 6.93 8.17
C LYS A 89 -12.17 7.14 7.01
N ILE A 90 -11.07 7.84 7.26
CA ILE A 90 -10.03 8.07 6.24
C ILE A 90 -9.34 6.76 5.91
N ALA A 91 -8.95 5.97 6.90
CA ALA A 91 -8.34 4.67 6.69
C ALA A 91 -9.26 3.74 5.91
N LYS A 92 -10.56 3.74 6.24
CA LYS A 92 -11.55 2.94 5.53
C LYS A 92 -11.74 3.41 4.09
N ALA A 93 -11.75 4.72 3.86
CA ALA A 93 -11.87 5.30 2.52
C ALA A 93 -10.67 4.90 1.65
N ILE A 94 -9.45 4.98 2.18
CA ILE A 94 -8.24 4.55 1.48
C ILE A 94 -8.35 3.05 1.11
N LYS A 95 -8.77 2.24 2.05
CA LYS A 95 -8.96 0.81 1.82
C LYS A 95 -9.99 0.54 0.71
N ASN A 96 -11.09 1.29 0.71
CA ASN A 96 -12.14 1.14 -0.30
C ASN A 96 -11.69 1.54 -1.71
N HIS A 97 -10.74 2.47 -1.82
CA HIS A 97 -10.17 2.90 -3.10
C HIS A 97 -9.00 2.04 -3.57
N PHE A 98 -8.50 1.16 -2.72
CA PHE A 98 -7.25 0.44 -2.99
C PHE A 98 -7.26 -0.27 -4.34
N ASP A 99 -8.26 -1.11 -4.61
CA ASP A 99 -8.31 -1.90 -5.83
C ASP A 99 -8.37 -1.02 -7.08
N GLU A 100 -9.19 0.03 -7.04
CA GLU A 100 -9.33 0.99 -8.12
C GLU A 100 -8.03 1.73 -8.39
N TRP A 101 -7.39 2.23 -7.34
CA TRP A 101 -6.15 2.99 -7.48
C TRP A 101 -4.99 2.12 -7.96
N VAL A 102 -4.91 0.86 -7.52
CA VAL A 102 -3.89 -0.06 -8.02
C VAL A 102 -4.13 -0.34 -9.50
N ALA A 103 -5.37 -0.61 -9.90
CA ALA A 103 -5.70 -0.86 -11.29
C ALA A 103 -5.34 0.33 -12.19
N GLU A 104 -5.64 1.54 -11.75
CA GLU A 104 -5.26 2.77 -12.46
C GLU A 104 -3.74 2.90 -12.59
N ALA A 105 -3.01 2.62 -11.51
CA ALA A 105 -1.55 2.71 -11.51
C ALA A 105 -0.92 1.68 -12.46
N VAL A 106 -1.43 0.45 -12.44
CA VAL A 106 -0.97 -0.61 -13.34
C VAL A 106 -1.20 -0.23 -14.80
N GLU A 107 -2.37 0.31 -15.12
CA GLU A 107 -2.70 0.77 -16.46
C GLU A 107 -1.77 1.89 -16.91
N LEU A 108 -1.55 2.87 -16.04
CA LEU A 108 -0.66 3.99 -16.33
C LEU A 108 0.77 3.50 -16.58
N LEU A 109 1.27 2.59 -15.75
CA LEU A 109 2.61 2.02 -15.91
C LEU A 109 2.74 1.28 -17.24
N ASN A 110 1.74 0.50 -17.63
CA ASN A 110 1.74 -0.21 -18.91
C ASN A 110 1.73 0.75 -20.09
N ASN A 111 1.00 1.85 -20.00
CA ASN A 111 0.96 2.87 -21.05
C ASN A 111 2.30 3.58 -21.20
N ILE A 112 2.98 3.86 -20.11
CA ILE A 112 4.33 4.46 -20.14
C ILE A 112 5.32 3.53 -20.82
N LYS A 113 5.20 2.23 -20.60
CA LYS A 113 6.10 1.22 -21.16
C LYS A 113 5.85 0.95 -22.65
N ALA A 114 4.66 1.23 -23.09
CA ALA A 114 4.33 1.09 -24.49
C ALA A 114 4.92 2.22 -25.31
#